data_2986247924ff3ce1f5352e8cdcac91ef
#
_entry.id   2986247924ff3ce1f5352e8cdcac91ef
#
_cell.length_a   1.000
_cell.length_b   1.000
_cell.length_c   1.000
_cell.angle_alpha   90.00
_cell.angle_beta   90.00
_cell.angle_gamma   90.00
#
_symmetry.space_group_name_H-M   'P 1'
#
loop_
_entity.id
_entity.type
_entity.pdbx_description
1 polymer ?
#
loop_
_entity_poly.entity_id
_entity_poly.type
_entity_poly.pdbx_seq_one_letter_code
_entity_poly.pdbx_strand_id
1 'polypeptide(L)'
;MMKFSILDTDLYKFTTSYAYMKKFPDAECTFTFKDRNKIKRTPKFLKKFKMMLRDICNNTKLTIPELNWLLTSHRVDFIAQYYWEWLYSFRFEFNKIRVYLDDEGVLCMDVTDKCYKASLYEIPCMYAIPEVNNEDKPINWELTMSKLEAKVNLANSMGMLFSEFGTRRRFNYEVQDKVCEYLKQNSKTCVGTSNVHFAMKYDMKPIGTHPHEWFMFHGAQYGYKSANYIALENWVDVYDGDLGIALSDTYTTDVFFKNFSLKQAKLFDGVRQDSGDEYEFTDKTINFYINKGIDYHTKTIVFSNALDFPKAVKILQYCKERGIKCSFGIGTNLTCDVYAPDGTKYDAENIVMKMSRCRMNSNQSWYLTIKISDDFGKHMGDNQEFNHACYELNIPISLNHGDPKGEPGEDGLKYIN
;
A
#
# COMPACT_ATOMS: atom_id res chain seq x y z
N MET A 1 17.34 -7.31 -16.86
CA MET A 1 16.22 -8.11 -17.37
C MET A 1 15.30 -8.42 -16.19
N MET A 2 14.05 -8.01 -16.27
CA MET A 2 13.05 -8.22 -15.21
C MET A 2 12.91 -9.73 -14.94
N LYS A 3 12.93 -10.11 -13.66
CA LYS A 3 12.66 -11.50 -13.26
C LYS A 3 11.16 -11.63 -12.96
N PHE A 4 10.49 -12.56 -13.64
CA PHE A 4 9.07 -12.82 -13.42
C PHE A 4 8.89 -13.76 -12.22
N SER A 5 9.05 -13.22 -11.02
CA SER A 5 8.74 -13.91 -9.76
C SER A 5 7.41 -13.45 -9.22
N ILE A 6 6.56 -14.35 -8.73
CA ILE A 6 5.32 -13.96 -8.05
C ILE A 6 5.62 -13.29 -6.70
N LEU A 7 6.82 -13.50 -6.15
CA LEU A 7 7.28 -12.83 -4.94
C LEU A 7 7.71 -11.37 -5.17
N ASP A 8 7.85 -10.91 -6.43
CA ASP A 8 8.12 -9.50 -6.74
C ASP A 8 6.85 -8.65 -6.49
N THR A 9 6.44 -8.65 -5.25
CA THR A 9 5.26 -7.93 -4.74
C THR A 9 5.42 -7.65 -3.25
N ASP A 10 4.57 -6.78 -2.72
CA ASP A 10 4.57 -6.42 -1.31
C ASP A 10 3.94 -7.52 -0.45
N LEU A 11 4.52 -7.83 0.71
CA LEU A 11 4.05 -8.87 1.64
C LEU A 11 2.56 -8.74 1.97
N TYR A 12 2.07 -7.50 2.13
CA TYR A 12 0.66 -7.29 2.46
C TYR A 12 -0.32 -7.86 1.42
N LYS A 13 0.12 -8.09 0.18
CA LYS A 13 -0.71 -8.74 -0.84
C LYS A 13 -0.93 -10.22 -0.56
N PHE A 14 0.10 -10.90 -0.08
CA PHE A 14 -0.05 -12.30 0.34
C PHE A 14 -0.87 -12.41 1.62
N THR A 15 -0.61 -11.55 2.60
CA THR A 15 -1.38 -11.57 3.84
C THR A 15 -2.86 -11.26 3.59
N THR A 16 -3.17 -10.27 2.77
CA THR A 16 -4.56 -9.94 2.45
C THR A 16 -5.23 -11.02 1.60
N SER A 17 -4.51 -11.57 0.61
CA SER A 17 -4.99 -12.69 -0.20
C SER A 17 -5.32 -13.92 0.67
N TYR A 18 -4.43 -14.28 1.60
CA TYR A 18 -4.67 -15.37 2.55
C TYR A 18 -5.87 -15.09 3.45
N ALA A 19 -6.00 -13.86 3.97
CA ALA A 19 -7.13 -13.48 4.80
C ALA A 19 -8.47 -13.58 4.04
N TYR A 20 -8.53 -13.13 2.78
CA TYR A 20 -9.70 -13.34 1.92
C TYR A 20 -9.97 -14.82 1.67
N MET A 21 -8.94 -15.61 1.35
CA MET A 21 -9.11 -17.05 1.10
C MET A 21 -9.67 -17.76 2.32
N LYS A 22 -9.22 -17.41 3.52
CA LYS A 22 -9.65 -18.03 4.78
C LYS A 22 -11.06 -17.61 5.21
N LYS A 23 -11.40 -16.31 5.08
CA LYS A 23 -12.65 -15.74 5.61
C LYS A 23 -13.75 -15.57 4.57
N PHE A 24 -13.38 -15.30 3.31
CA PHE A 24 -14.30 -14.90 2.24
C PHE A 24 -13.93 -15.56 0.89
N PRO A 25 -13.85 -16.92 0.83
CA PRO A 25 -13.32 -17.63 -0.36
C PRO A 25 -14.16 -17.39 -1.63
N ASP A 26 -15.45 -17.09 -1.47
CA ASP A 26 -16.36 -16.83 -2.59
C ASP A 26 -16.49 -15.36 -2.97
N ALA A 27 -15.94 -14.46 -2.16
CA ALA A 27 -16.01 -13.03 -2.42
C ALA A 27 -15.29 -12.64 -3.71
N GLU A 28 -15.90 -11.72 -4.45
CA GLU A 28 -15.38 -11.17 -5.70
C GLU A 28 -15.19 -9.66 -5.58
N CYS A 29 -14.20 -9.12 -6.25
CA CYS A 29 -13.97 -7.69 -6.30
C CYS A 29 -13.44 -7.22 -7.65
N THR A 30 -13.56 -5.92 -7.88
CA THR A 30 -12.92 -5.22 -9.01
C THR A 30 -11.92 -4.21 -8.44
N PHE A 31 -10.68 -4.26 -8.92
CA PHE A 31 -9.69 -3.22 -8.71
C PHE A 31 -9.67 -2.29 -9.90
N THR A 32 -9.72 -0.99 -9.66
CA THR A 32 -9.69 0.05 -10.68
C THR A 32 -8.44 0.91 -10.53
N PHE A 33 -7.74 1.12 -11.62
CA PHE A 33 -6.58 1.99 -11.72
C PHE A 33 -7.00 3.46 -11.84
N LYS A 34 -6.21 4.35 -11.22
CA LYS A 34 -6.36 5.81 -11.38
C LYS A 34 -4.98 6.45 -11.55
N ASP A 35 -4.77 7.14 -12.64
CA ASP A 35 -3.68 8.10 -12.81
C ASP A 35 -4.14 9.46 -12.28
N ARG A 36 -3.55 9.92 -11.16
CA ARG A 36 -3.94 11.18 -10.53
C ARG A 36 -3.53 12.41 -11.33
N ASN A 37 -2.47 12.26 -12.14
CA ASN A 37 -1.99 13.34 -13.00
C ASN A 37 -2.65 13.31 -14.39
N LYS A 38 -3.52 12.35 -14.68
CA LYS A 38 -4.20 12.16 -15.97
C LYS A 38 -3.23 12.24 -17.16
N ILE A 39 -2.07 11.58 -17.05
CA ILE A 39 -1.03 11.64 -18.08
C ILE A 39 -1.54 10.99 -19.36
N LYS A 40 -1.54 11.76 -20.46
CA LYS A 40 -1.90 11.24 -21.78
C LYS A 40 -0.83 10.28 -22.29
N ARG A 41 -1.24 9.05 -22.58
CA ARG A 41 -0.36 7.99 -23.09
C ARG A 41 -0.61 7.79 -24.60
N THR A 42 0.41 7.30 -25.29
CA THR A 42 0.31 7.02 -26.72
C THR A 42 -0.18 5.61 -27.00
N PRO A 43 -0.76 5.31 -28.18
CA PRO A 43 -1.05 3.95 -28.60
C PRO A 43 0.19 3.02 -28.59
N LYS A 44 1.38 3.57 -28.83
CA LYS A 44 2.67 2.83 -28.75
C LYS A 44 2.93 2.39 -27.31
N PHE A 45 2.73 3.29 -26.32
CA PHE A 45 2.82 2.96 -24.89
C PHE A 45 1.82 1.85 -24.54
N LEU A 46 0.54 1.99 -24.91
CA LEU A 46 -0.49 1.00 -24.62
C LEU A 46 -0.12 -0.38 -25.18
N LYS A 47 0.43 -0.43 -26.42
CA LYS A 47 0.90 -1.69 -27.01
C LYS A 47 2.01 -2.34 -26.19
N LYS A 48 3.07 -1.57 -25.84
CA LYS A 48 4.17 -2.05 -24.99
C LYS A 48 3.65 -2.51 -23.61
N PHE A 49 2.78 -1.73 -22.99
CA PHE A 49 2.20 -2.04 -21.69
C PHE A 49 1.36 -3.33 -21.72
N LYS A 50 0.52 -3.53 -22.75
CA LYS A 50 -0.22 -4.79 -22.95
C LYS A 50 0.71 -5.99 -23.18
N MET A 51 1.81 -5.80 -23.86
CA MET A 51 2.83 -6.86 -24.02
C MET A 51 3.45 -7.20 -22.68
N MET A 52 3.89 -6.22 -21.90
CA MET A 52 4.45 -6.41 -20.55
C MET A 52 3.47 -7.15 -19.63
N LEU A 53 2.18 -6.77 -19.61
CA LEU A 53 1.16 -7.45 -18.81
C LEU A 53 0.96 -8.91 -19.25
N ARG A 54 1.01 -9.20 -20.56
CA ARG A 54 0.96 -10.60 -21.05
C ARG A 54 2.19 -11.39 -20.62
N ASP A 55 3.37 -10.79 -20.69
CA ASP A 55 4.61 -11.43 -20.26
C ASP A 55 4.59 -11.71 -18.75
N ILE A 56 4.08 -10.78 -17.95
CA ILE A 56 3.83 -11.01 -16.53
C ILE A 56 2.88 -12.19 -16.34
N CYS A 57 1.73 -12.21 -16.99
CA CYS A 57 0.74 -13.28 -16.83
C CYS A 57 1.30 -14.66 -17.28
N ASN A 58 2.08 -14.71 -18.34
CA ASN A 58 2.60 -15.95 -18.90
C ASN A 58 3.80 -16.53 -18.14
N ASN A 59 4.65 -15.66 -17.57
CA ASN A 59 5.94 -16.06 -17.04
C ASN A 59 6.03 -16.00 -15.51
N THR A 60 5.16 -15.20 -14.84
CA THR A 60 5.19 -15.06 -13.39
C THR A 60 4.58 -16.29 -12.71
N LYS A 61 5.38 -16.92 -11.85
CA LYS A 61 4.98 -18.09 -11.05
C LYS A 61 5.88 -18.21 -9.84
N LEU A 62 5.41 -18.94 -8.83
CA LEU A 62 6.25 -19.38 -7.72
C LEU A 62 7.12 -20.55 -8.19
N THR A 63 8.42 -20.46 -7.94
CA THR A 63 9.38 -21.53 -8.24
C THR A 63 9.56 -22.46 -7.03
N ILE A 64 10.10 -23.67 -7.23
CA ILE A 64 10.38 -24.60 -6.13
C ILE A 64 11.36 -24.01 -5.10
N PRO A 65 12.46 -23.33 -5.46
CA PRO A 65 13.32 -22.68 -4.47
C PRO A 65 12.62 -21.60 -3.66
N GLU A 66 11.74 -20.81 -4.29
CA GLU A 66 10.94 -19.78 -3.60
C GLU A 66 9.92 -20.41 -2.64
N LEU A 67 9.22 -21.46 -3.09
CA LEU A 67 8.29 -22.21 -2.21
C LEU A 67 9.03 -22.78 -0.99
N ASN A 68 10.18 -23.41 -1.20
CA ASN A 68 10.99 -23.95 -0.09
C ASN A 68 11.40 -22.85 0.88
N TRP A 69 11.82 -21.68 0.39
CA TRP A 69 12.16 -20.55 1.24
C TRP A 69 10.96 -20.07 2.07
N LEU A 70 9.76 -19.97 1.47
CA LEU A 70 8.54 -19.60 2.19
C LEU A 70 8.18 -20.58 3.30
N LEU A 71 8.41 -21.89 3.06
CA LEU A 71 8.08 -22.95 4.01
C LEU A 71 9.14 -23.15 5.13
N THR A 72 10.37 -22.65 4.94
CA THR A 72 11.47 -22.95 5.87
C THR A 72 12.13 -21.73 6.50
N SER A 73 11.83 -20.53 6.02
CA SER A 73 12.51 -19.31 6.50
C SER A 73 12.03 -18.80 7.85
N HIS A 74 10.91 -19.28 8.36
CA HIS A 74 10.25 -18.79 9.58
C HIS A 74 9.96 -17.27 9.59
N ARG A 75 9.92 -16.65 8.41
CA ARG A 75 9.68 -15.20 8.27
C ARG A 75 8.25 -14.86 7.92
N VAL A 76 7.48 -15.87 7.51
CA VAL A 76 6.07 -15.75 7.07
C VAL A 76 5.21 -16.89 7.63
N ASP A 77 5.58 -17.44 8.79
CA ASP A 77 4.90 -18.58 9.46
C ASP A 77 3.44 -18.27 9.85
N PHE A 78 3.09 -17.00 9.92
CA PHE A 78 1.71 -16.54 10.11
C PHE A 78 0.80 -16.81 8.90
N ILE A 79 1.33 -17.26 7.76
CA ILE A 79 0.56 -17.74 6.61
C ILE A 79 0.69 -19.25 6.52
N ALA A 80 -0.44 -19.95 6.56
CA ALA A 80 -0.45 -21.41 6.55
C ALA A 80 0.11 -22.01 5.26
N GLN A 81 0.77 -23.16 5.38
CA GLN A 81 1.43 -23.88 4.29
C GLN A 81 0.53 -24.07 3.05
N TYR A 82 -0.74 -24.45 3.23
CA TYR A 82 -1.67 -24.70 2.14
C TYR A 82 -1.88 -23.50 1.21
N TYR A 83 -1.73 -22.26 1.72
CA TYR A 83 -1.79 -21.06 0.91
C TYR A 83 -0.60 -20.95 -0.05
N TRP A 84 0.60 -21.28 0.40
CA TRP A 84 1.78 -21.29 -0.43
C TRP A 84 1.75 -22.40 -1.49
N GLU A 85 1.20 -23.55 -1.14
CA GLU A 85 0.94 -24.66 -2.07
C GLU A 85 -0.09 -24.27 -3.14
N TRP A 86 -1.16 -23.56 -2.73
CA TRP A 86 -2.10 -22.97 -3.69
C TRP A 86 -1.41 -21.94 -4.58
N LEU A 87 -0.60 -21.01 -4.01
CA LEU A 87 0.11 -19.98 -4.76
C LEU A 87 1.09 -20.58 -5.79
N TYR A 88 1.68 -21.74 -5.50
CA TYR A 88 2.52 -22.47 -6.43
C TYR A 88 1.75 -22.89 -7.70
N SER A 89 0.48 -23.22 -7.57
CA SER A 89 -0.41 -23.55 -8.69
C SER A 89 -1.05 -22.33 -9.37
N PHE A 90 -1.08 -21.18 -8.69
CA PHE A 90 -1.72 -19.95 -9.19
C PHE A 90 -0.98 -19.40 -10.42
N ARG A 91 -1.76 -18.87 -11.37
CA ARG A 91 -1.26 -18.14 -12.55
C ARG A 91 -2.12 -16.90 -12.76
N PHE A 92 -1.48 -15.80 -13.15
CA PHE A 92 -2.19 -14.63 -13.61
C PHE A 92 -2.84 -14.90 -14.97
N GLU A 93 -4.04 -14.36 -15.18
CA GLU A 93 -4.80 -14.51 -16.41
C GLU A 93 -5.02 -13.14 -17.05
N PHE A 94 -4.48 -12.92 -18.25
CA PHE A 94 -4.58 -11.61 -18.93
C PHE A 94 -6.04 -11.22 -19.24
N ASN A 95 -6.95 -12.18 -19.44
CA ASN A 95 -8.38 -11.93 -19.67
C ASN A 95 -9.11 -11.34 -18.46
N LYS A 96 -8.52 -11.40 -17.27
CA LYS A 96 -9.02 -10.72 -16.06
C LYS A 96 -8.69 -9.23 -16.03
N ILE A 97 -7.78 -8.78 -16.90
CA ILE A 97 -7.29 -7.40 -16.97
C ILE A 97 -7.93 -6.71 -18.16
N ARG A 98 -8.83 -5.77 -17.91
CA ARG A 98 -9.33 -4.85 -18.93
C ARG A 98 -8.42 -3.63 -18.97
N VAL A 99 -7.76 -3.33 -20.09
CA VAL A 99 -6.84 -2.20 -20.22
C VAL A 99 -7.00 -1.50 -21.57
N TYR A 100 -7.15 -0.16 -21.53
CA TYR A 100 -7.38 0.70 -22.70
C TYR A 100 -6.97 2.15 -22.40
N LEU A 101 -6.94 3.00 -23.43
CA LEU A 101 -6.91 4.45 -23.26
C LEU A 101 -8.33 4.98 -23.45
N ASP A 102 -8.74 5.93 -22.61
CA ASP A 102 -10.00 6.65 -22.80
C ASP A 102 -9.92 7.65 -23.98
N ASP A 103 -10.99 8.42 -24.21
CA ASP A 103 -11.07 9.38 -25.30
C ASP A 103 -10.08 10.55 -25.16
N GLU A 104 -9.58 10.81 -23.96
CA GLU A 104 -8.56 11.81 -23.66
C GLU A 104 -7.13 11.23 -23.77
N GLY A 105 -6.99 9.93 -23.95
CA GLY A 105 -5.72 9.21 -24.01
C GLY A 105 -5.16 8.83 -22.62
N VAL A 106 -5.97 8.92 -21.56
CA VAL A 106 -5.56 8.50 -20.21
C VAL A 106 -5.69 6.99 -20.06
N LEU A 107 -4.73 6.36 -19.39
CA LEU A 107 -4.74 4.92 -19.16
C LEU A 107 -5.86 4.53 -18.19
N CYS A 108 -6.71 3.61 -18.64
CA CYS A 108 -7.73 2.96 -17.83
C CYS A 108 -7.42 1.47 -17.69
N MET A 109 -7.58 0.93 -16.47
CA MET A 109 -7.36 -0.49 -16.20
C MET A 109 -8.25 -0.98 -15.05
N ASP A 110 -8.89 -2.13 -15.26
CA ASP A 110 -9.66 -2.83 -14.25
C ASP A 110 -9.24 -4.30 -14.17
N VAL A 111 -9.26 -4.86 -12.97
CA VAL A 111 -9.07 -6.30 -12.74
C VAL A 111 -10.24 -6.82 -11.93
N THR A 112 -10.91 -7.87 -12.40
CA THR A 112 -12.04 -8.50 -11.69
C THR A 112 -11.79 -9.99 -11.52
N ASP A 113 -11.81 -10.48 -10.28
CA ASP A 113 -11.70 -11.90 -9.92
C ASP A 113 -12.20 -12.11 -8.48
N LYS A 114 -12.08 -13.34 -7.96
CA LYS A 114 -12.18 -13.62 -6.52
C LYS A 114 -11.23 -12.70 -5.74
N CYS A 115 -11.66 -12.16 -4.60
CA CYS A 115 -10.87 -11.16 -3.86
C CYS A 115 -9.44 -11.64 -3.57
N TYR A 116 -9.27 -12.89 -3.13
CA TYR A 116 -7.95 -13.46 -2.83
C TYR A 116 -7.03 -13.59 -4.06
N LYS A 117 -7.58 -13.63 -5.28
CA LYS A 117 -6.82 -13.60 -6.54
C LYS A 117 -6.62 -12.17 -7.03
N ALA A 118 -7.68 -11.37 -7.07
CA ALA A 118 -7.67 -10.01 -7.60
C ALA A 118 -6.66 -9.11 -6.86
N SER A 119 -6.52 -9.28 -5.54
CA SER A 119 -5.55 -8.56 -4.73
C SER A 119 -4.11 -8.72 -5.23
N LEU A 120 -3.73 -9.89 -5.75
CA LEU A 120 -2.37 -10.18 -6.23
C LEU A 120 -2.00 -9.41 -7.52
N TYR A 121 -2.98 -8.96 -8.30
CA TYR A 121 -2.73 -8.24 -9.56
C TYR A 121 -2.27 -6.79 -9.35
N GLU A 122 -2.59 -6.15 -8.19
CA GLU A 122 -2.33 -4.71 -8.00
C GLU A 122 -0.86 -4.36 -8.29
N ILE A 123 0.07 -4.99 -7.59
CA ILE A 123 1.48 -4.60 -7.65
C ILE A 123 2.10 -4.87 -9.03
N PRO A 124 1.91 -6.06 -9.65
CA PRO A 124 2.40 -6.30 -11.01
C PRO A 124 1.83 -5.33 -12.05
N CYS A 125 0.53 -5.02 -11.98
CA CYS A 125 -0.08 -4.05 -12.88
C CYS A 125 0.50 -2.64 -12.67
N MET A 126 0.80 -2.28 -11.42
CA MET A 126 1.31 -0.96 -11.09
C MET A 126 2.76 -0.76 -11.49
N TYR A 127 3.68 -1.66 -11.14
CA TYR A 127 5.09 -1.49 -11.50
C TYR A 127 5.35 -1.64 -13.01
N ALA A 128 4.49 -2.36 -13.73
CA ALA A 128 4.61 -2.49 -15.19
C ALA A 128 4.50 -1.12 -15.92
N ILE A 129 3.82 -0.13 -15.35
CA ILE A 129 3.69 1.21 -15.94
C ILE A 129 5.05 1.94 -15.96
N PRO A 130 5.74 2.15 -14.82
CA PRO A 130 7.05 2.77 -14.84
C PRO A 130 8.12 1.90 -15.52
N GLU A 131 8.05 0.56 -15.48
CA GLU A 131 8.96 -0.30 -16.25
C GLU A 131 8.91 0.03 -17.75
N VAL A 132 7.71 0.18 -18.33
CA VAL A 132 7.54 0.56 -19.74
C VAL A 132 7.90 2.01 -19.99
N ASN A 133 7.55 2.92 -19.07
CA ASN A 133 7.78 4.36 -19.24
C ASN A 133 9.25 4.76 -19.12
N ASN A 134 10.02 3.98 -18.38
CA ASN A 134 11.43 4.26 -18.08
C ASN A 134 12.43 3.32 -18.81
N GLU A 135 11.94 2.43 -19.70
CA GLU A 135 12.73 1.40 -20.38
C GLU A 135 13.99 1.97 -21.05
N ASP A 136 13.86 3.11 -21.73
CA ASP A 136 14.93 3.73 -22.51
C ASP A 136 15.59 4.93 -21.80
N LYS A 137 15.25 5.21 -20.53
CA LYS A 137 15.78 6.36 -19.80
C LYS A 137 17.17 6.07 -19.23
N PRO A 138 18.19 6.84 -19.57
CA PRO A 138 19.53 6.64 -19.03
C PRO A 138 19.59 7.06 -17.56
N ILE A 139 20.37 6.34 -16.75
CA ILE A 139 20.52 6.59 -15.31
C ILE A 139 21.95 7.05 -15.00
N ASN A 140 22.07 8.15 -14.29
CA ASN A 140 23.32 8.54 -13.63
C ASN A 140 23.46 7.74 -12.32
N TRP A 141 24.06 6.55 -12.42
CA TRP A 141 24.22 5.66 -11.28
C TRP A 141 25.09 6.23 -10.17
N GLU A 142 26.14 6.97 -10.49
CA GLU A 142 27.02 7.60 -9.51
C GLU A 142 26.23 8.57 -8.62
N LEU A 143 25.51 9.51 -9.24
CA LEU A 143 24.69 10.48 -8.50
C LEU A 143 23.53 9.79 -7.75
N THR A 144 22.85 8.85 -8.38
CA THR A 144 21.72 8.11 -7.77
C THR A 144 22.18 7.36 -6.52
N MET A 145 23.30 6.63 -6.59
CA MET A 145 23.83 5.88 -5.45
C MET A 145 24.42 6.79 -4.36
N SER A 146 25.05 7.89 -4.72
CA SER A 146 25.53 8.90 -3.76
C SER A 146 24.38 9.51 -2.94
N LYS A 147 23.22 9.78 -3.58
CA LYS A 147 22.00 10.22 -2.87
C LYS A 147 21.45 9.15 -1.93
N LEU A 148 21.45 7.89 -2.33
CA LEU A 148 21.06 6.78 -1.46
C LEU A 148 21.99 6.66 -0.26
N GLU A 149 23.29 6.72 -0.47
CA GLU A 149 24.30 6.70 0.58
C GLU A 149 24.09 7.80 1.63
N ALA A 150 23.86 9.04 1.17
CA ALA A 150 23.58 10.16 2.08
C ALA A 150 22.35 9.92 2.97
N LYS A 151 21.28 9.34 2.41
CA LYS A 151 20.06 8.97 3.16
C LYS A 151 20.33 7.88 4.19
N VAL A 152 21.05 6.83 3.80
CA VAL A 152 21.38 5.71 4.70
C VAL A 152 22.29 6.19 5.84
N ASN A 153 23.26 7.03 5.55
CA ASN A 153 24.15 7.63 6.56
C ASN A 153 23.36 8.51 7.54
N LEU A 154 22.40 9.31 7.05
CA LEU A 154 21.52 10.10 7.91
C LEU A 154 20.66 9.20 8.81
N ALA A 155 20.04 8.16 8.27
CA ALA A 155 19.23 7.22 9.05
C ALA A 155 20.07 6.51 10.12
N ASN A 156 21.26 6.02 9.75
CA ASN A 156 22.17 5.35 10.67
C ASN A 156 22.62 6.29 11.81
N SER A 157 22.97 7.53 11.50
CA SER A 157 23.43 8.52 12.51
C SER A 157 22.33 8.91 13.50
N MET A 158 21.07 8.94 13.05
CA MET A 158 19.91 9.29 13.89
C MET A 158 19.29 8.08 14.63
N GLY A 159 19.71 6.86 14.31
CA GLY A 159 19.08 5.63 14.78
C GLY A 159 17.64 5.50 14.28
N MET A 160 17.34 5.95 13.04
CA MET A 160 16.02 6.01 12.46
C MET A 160 15.65 4.66 11.84
N LEU A 161 14.76 3.92 12.48
CA LEU A 161 14.25 2.64 11.95
C LEU A 161 13.33 2.89 10.76
N PHE A 162 13.63 2.27 9.62
CA PHE A 162 12.80 2.38 8.42
C PHE A 162 12.73 1.07 7.63
N SER A 163 11.73 0.97 6.76
CA SER A 163 11.55 -0.14 5.82
C SER A 163 11.40 0.38 4.40
N GLU A 164 11.88 -0.37 3.43
CA GLU A 164 11.71 -0.08 2.01
C GLU A 164 10.30 -0.50 1.56
N PHE A 165 9.49 0.44 1.02
CA PHE A 165 8.09 0.26 0.59
C PHE A 165 7.86 0.75 -0.85
N GLY A 166 8.85 0.63 -1.73
CA GLY A 166 8.84 1.31 -3.01
C GLY A 166 8.41 0.49 -4.24
N THR A 167 8.07 -0.80 -4.11
CA THR A 167 7.83 -1.71 -5.24
C THR A 167 6.81 -1.17 -6.24
N ARG A 168 5.66 -0.71 -5.75
CA ARG A 168 4.50 -0.31 -6.56
C ARG A 168 4.80 0.80 -7.57
N ARG A 169 5.70 1.74 -7.22
CA ARG A 169 6.05 2.92 -8.04
C ARG A 169 7.57 3.07 -8.19
N ARG A 170 8.29 1.97 -8.16
CA ARG A 170 9.74 1.95 -8.42
C ARG A 170 10.04 2.52 -9.80
N PHE A 171 11.20 3.10 -9.99
CA PHE A 171 11.65 3.54 -11.31
C PHE A 171 11.71 2.38 -12.30
N ASN A 172 12.37 1.28 -11.91
CA ASN A 172 12.37 -0.03 -12.55
C ASN A 172 12.89 -1.09 -11.56
N TYR A 173 12.88 -2.37 -12.00
CA TYR A 173 13.37 -3.49 -11.20
C TYR A 173 14.85 -3.32 -10.79
N GLU A 174 15.72 -2.89 -11.71
CA GLU A 174 17.16 -2.76 -11.46
C GLU A 174 17.47 -1.73 -10.36
N VAL A 175 16.76 -0.61 -10.35
CA VAL A 175 16.92 0.41 -9.30
C VAL A 175 16.55 -0.16 -7.94
N GLN A 176 15.39 -0.80 -7.80
CA GLN A 176 14.99 -1.39 -6.51
C GLN A 176 15.94 -2.51 -6.08
N ASP A 177 16.43 -3.31 -7.03
CA ASP A 177 17.42 -4.37 -6.77
C ASP A 177 18.70 -3.78 -6.13
N LYS A 178 19.28 -2.75 -6.76
CA LYS A 178 20.47 -2.06 -6.23
C LYS A 178 20.21 -1.36 -4.89
N VAL A 179 19.03 -0.77 -4.73
CA VAL A 179 18.62 -0.15 -3.45
C VAL A 179 18.58 -1.20 -2.33
N CYS A 180 17.90 -2.33 -2.54
CA CYS A 180 17.79 -3.38 -1.52
C CYS A 180 19.16 -4.01 -1.21
N GLU A 181 20.01 -4.22 -2.22
CA GLU A 181 21.38 -4.68 -2.02
C GLU A 181 22.18 -3.70 -1.14
N TYR A 182 22.14 -2.41 -1.48
CA TYR A 182 22.84 -1.38 -0.73
C TYR A 182 22.35 -1.26 0.71
N LEU A 183 21.01 -1.30 0.91
CA LEU A 183 20.41 -1.25 2.24
C LEU A 183 20.85 -2.43 3.11
N LYS A 184 20.88 -3.65 2.55
CA LYS A 184 21.36 -4.84 3.28
C LYS A 184 22.81 -4.71 3.73
N GLN A 185 23.67 -4.16 2.88
CA GLN A 185 25.11 -4.08 3.14
C GLN A 185 25.50 -2.91 4.05
N ASN A 186 24.78 -1.76 3.98
CA ASN A 186 25.25 -0.51 4.56
C ASN A 186 24.32 0.09 5.63
N SER A 187 23.05 -0.35 5.70
CA SER A 187 22.14 0.21 6.68
C SER A 187 22.11 -0.61 7.96
N LYS A 188 22.27 0.08 9.10
CA LYS A 188 22.11 -0.49 10.44
C LYS A 188 20.68 -0.34 10.95
N THR A 189 19.86 0.46 10.28
CA THR A 189 18.53 0.87 10.73
C THR A 189 17.41 0.47 9.77
N CYS A 190 17.73 -0.06 8.59
CA CYS A 190 16.74 -0.66 7.71
C CYS A 190 16.21 -1.96 8.32
N VAL A 191 14.92 -1.98 8.68
CA VAL A 191 14.27 -3.15 9.30
C VAL A 191 14.00 -4.24 8.29
N GLY A 192 13.73 -3.86 7.01
CA GLY A 192 13.42 -4.81 5.95
C GLY A 192 12.84 -4.15 4.71
N THR A 193 12.25 -4.95 3.84
CA THR A 193 11.56 -4.51 2.62
C THR A 193 10.15 -5.08 2.57
N SER A 194 9.21 -4.36 1.96
CA SER A 194 7.88 -4.92 1.68
C SER A 194 7.90 -5.95 0.56
N ASN A 195 8.89 -5.89 -0.32
CA ASN A 195 9.03 -6.79 -1.46
C ASN A 195 9.58 -8.16 -1.04
N VAL A 196 8.76 -9.20 -1.17
CA VAL A 196 9.12 -10.55 -0.71
C VAL A 196 10.25 -11.18 -1.54
N HIS A 197 10.33 -10.87 -2.85
CA HIS A 197 11.42 -11.32 -3.69
C HIS A 197 12.78 -10.76 -3.22
N PHE A 198 12.85 -9.47 -2.93
CA PHE A 198 14.09 -8.86 -2.44
C PHE A 198 14.39 -9.26 -0.98
N ALA A 199 13.34 -9.51 -0.17
CA ALA A 199 13.53 -10.07 1.17
C ALA A 199 14.22 -11.45 1.10
N MET A 200 13.77 -12.32 0.20
CA MET A 200 14.42 -13.60 -0.06
C MET A 200 15.83 -13.43 -0.63
N LYS A 201 15.97 -12.61 -1.69
CA LYS A 201 17.24 -12.45 -2.42
C LYS A 201 18.38 -11.92 -1.56
N TYR A 202 18.09 -11.00 -0.66
CA TYR A 202 19.08 -10.32 0.16
C TYR A 202 19.03 -10.71 1.64
N ASP A 203 18.29 -11.76 1.98
CA ASP A 203 18.09 -12.19 3.37
C ASP A 203 17.65 -11.04 4.29
N MET A 204 16.69 -10.23 3.83
CA MET A 204 16.05 -9.15 4.58
C MET A 204 14.74 -9.66 5.23
N LYS A 205 14.23 -8.93 6.23
CA LYS A 205 12.91 -9.22 6.80
C LYS A 205 11.82 -8.73 5.82
N PRO A 206 10.86 -9.58 5.42
CA PRO A 206 9.68 -9.11 4.71
C PRO A 206 8.78 -8.32 5.68
N ILE A 207 8.36 -7.11 5.29
CA ILE A 207 7.59 -6.20 6.14
C ILE A 207 6.24 -5.92 5.47
N GLY A 208 5.18 -5.95 6.23
CA GLY A 208 3.84 -5.60 5.78
C GLY A 208 2.79 -5.99 6.80
N THR A 209 1.63 -5.34 6.69
CA THR A 209 0.46 -5.64 7.51
C THR A 209 -0.77 -5.77 6.62
N HIS A 210 -1.75 -4.90 6.79
CA HIS A 210 -2.97 -4.89 5.98
C HIS A 210 -3.13 -3.59 5.20
N PRO A 211 -3.75 -3.65 4.00
CA PRO A 211 -4.02 -2.48 3.17
C PRO A 211 -5.41 -1.91 3.40
N HIS A 212 -5.66 -0.73 2.83
CA HIS A 212 -7.00 -0.12 2.81
C HIS A 212 -8.08 -1.01 2.20
N GLU A 213 -7.74 -1.83 1.19
CA GLU A 213 -8.70 -2.72 0.51
C GLU A 213 -9.44 -3.64 1.48
N TRP A 214 -8.77 -4.09 2.55
CA TRP A 214 -9.38 -4.92 3.59
C TRP A 214 -10.49 -4.17 4.34
N PHE A 215 -10.22 -2.94 4.75
CA PHE A 215 -11.21 -2.09 5.41
C PHE A 215 -12.33 -1.65 4.45
N MET A 216 -11.98 -1.30 3.19
CA MET A 216 -12.93 -0.93 2.15
C MET A 216 -13.93 -2.06 1.86
N PHE A 217 -13.44 -3.30 1.78
CA PHE A 217 -14.30 -4.49 1.66
C PHE A 217 -15.28 -4.60 2.83
N HIS A 218 -14.78 -4.46 4.06
CA HIS A 218 -15.63 -4.57 5.25
C HIS A 218 -16.65 -3.43 5.33
N GLY A 219 -16.30 -2.21 4.91
CA GLY A 219 -17.26 -1.11 4.85
C GLY A 219 -18.41 -1.38 3.88
N ALA A 220 -18.09 -1.86 2.69
CA ALA A 220 -19.08 -2.20 1.69
C ALA A 220 -19.99 -3.38 2.09
N GLN A 221 -19.47 -4.34 2.88
CA GLN A 221 -20.22 -5.55 3.23
C GLN A 221 -20.93 -5.46 4.59
N TYR A 222 -20.43 -4.67 5.53
CA TYR A 222 -20.93 -4.63 6.91
C TYR A 222 -21.36 -3.23 7.36
N GLY A 223 -21.30 -2.21 6.47
CA GLY A 223 -21.57 -0.81 6.78
C GLY A 223 -20.39 -0.08 7.40
N TYR A 224 -20.32 1.24 7.14
CA TYR A 224 -19.15 2.06 7.45
C TYR A 224 -18.89 2.21 8.95
N LYS A 225 -19.94 2.29 9.79
CA LYS A 225 -19.82 2.41 11.25
C LYS A 225 -19.12 1.23 11.89
N SER A 226 -19.27 0.03 11.33
CA SER A 226 -18.71 -1.22 11.87
C SER A 226 -17.41 -1.65 11.18
N ALA A 227 -17.07 -1.03 10.07
CA ALA A 227 -16.02 -1.48 9.15
C ALA A 227 -14.67 -1.69 9.84
N ASN A 228 -14.16 -0.67 10.54
CA ASN A 228 -12.86 -0.75 11.21
C ASN A 228 -12.85 -1.87 12.28
N TYR A 229 -13.90 -1.94 13.09
CA TYR A 229 -13.99 -2.94 14.16
C TYR A 229 -14.00 -4.37 13.60
N ILE A 230 -14.88 -4.65 12.63
CA ILE A 230 -15.03 -6.00 12.06
C ILE A 230 -13.78 -6.38 11.24
N ALA A 231 -13.20 -5.44 10.50
CA ALA A 231 -11.97 -5.68 9.75
C ALA A 231 -10.83 -6.12 10.67
N LEU A 232 -10.66 -5.46 11.82
CA LEU A 232 -9.63 -5.80 12.80
C LEU A 232 -9.92 -7.13 13.52
N GLU A 233 -11.18 -7.42 13.90
CA GLU A 233 -11.53 -8.72 14.49
C GLU A 233 -11.27 -9.86 13.50
N ASN A 234 -11.70 -9.71 12.23
CA ASN A 234 -11.42 -10.72 11.20
C ASN A 234 -9.91 -10.89 10.94
N TRP A 235 -9.10 -9.82 11.07
CA TRP A 235 -7.66 -9.92 10.96
C TRP A 235 -7.04 -10.72 12.12
N VAL A 236 -7.50 -10.46 13.33
CA VAL A 236 -7.10 -11.21 14.52
C VAL A 236 -7.48 -12.69 14.39
N ASP A 237 -8.68 -12.99 13.91
CA ASP A 237 -9.13 -14.39 13.67
C ASP A 237 -8.27 -15.13 12.63
N VAL A 238 -7.57 -14.40 11.75
CA VAL A 238 -6.70 -15.02 10.74
C VAL A 238 -5.29 -15.19 11.26
N TYR A 239 -4.78 -14.21 12.03
CA TYR A 239 -3.35 -14.07 12.36
C TYR A 239 -3.04 -14.19 13.85
N ASP A 240 -4.04 -14.47 14.72
CA ASP A 240 -3.88 -14.70 16.16
C ASP A 240 -3.10 -13.59 16.92
N GLY A 241 -3.05 -12.38 16.34
CA GLY A 241 -2.33 -11.22 16.89
C GLY A 241 -1.04 -10.87 16.15
N ASP A 242 -0.53 -11.71 15.26
CA ASP A 242 0.55 -11.34 14.35
C ASP A 242 0.14 -10.21 13.41
N LEU A 243 1.13 -9.50 12.84
CA LEU A 243 0.91 -8.35 11.95
C LEU A 243 0.12 -7.22 12.64
N GLY A 244 0.43 -6.98 13.90
CA GLY A 244 -0.31 -6.15 14.85
C GLY A 244 -0.14 -4.63 14.68
N ILE A 245 -0.01 -4.10 13.46
CA ILE A 245 0.00 -2.65 13.18
C ILE A 245 -1.29 -2.26 12.46
N ALA A 246 -2.21 -1.61 13.18
CA ALA A 246 -3.52 -1.26 12.66
C ALA A 246 -3.47 -0.03 11.75
N LEU A 247 -3.97 -0.15 10.52
CA LEU A 247 -4.11 0.98 9.58
C LEU A 247 -5.30 1.85 9.98
N SER A 248 -5.10 3.16 10.12
CA SER A 248 -6.06 4.04 10.80
C SER A 248 -6.90 4.94 9.89
N ASP A 249 -6.48 5.18 8.64
CA ASP A 249 -7.00 6.31 7.85
C ASP A 249 -7.97 5.92 6.71
N THR A 250 -8.51 4.69 6.69
CA THR A 250 -9.45 4.31 5.62
C THR A 250 -10.73 5.14 5.67
N TYR A 251 -11.29 5.33 6.87
CA TYR A 251 -12.49 6.14 7.13
C TYR A 251 -12.19 7.30 8.09
N THR A 252 -11.04 7.92 7.97
CA THR A 252 -10.41 8.90 8.85
C THR A 252 -9.90 8.33 10.19
N THR A 253 -8.84 8.94 10.69
CA THR A 253 -8.22 8.61 11.98
C THR A 253 -9.19 8.79 13.14
N ASP A 254 -10.05 9.81 13.12
CA ASP A 254 -11.01 10.07 14.19
C ASP A 254 -12.09 8.97 14.28
N VAL A 255 -12.58 8.48 13.14
CA VAL A 255 -13.50 7.34 13.10
C VAL A 255 -12.80 6.06 13.55
N PHE A 256 -11.57 5.86 13.15
CA PHE A 256 -10.77 4.69 13.56
C PHE A 256 -10.65 4.64 15.08
N PHE A 257 -10.22 5.71 15.76
CA PHE A 257 -10.05 5.71 17.22
C PHE A 257 -11.38 5.57 17.99
N LYS A 258 -12.51 6.00 17.40
CA LYS A 258 -13.84 5.73 17.97
C LYS A 258 -14.19 4.23 17.93
N ASN A 259 -13.76 3.52 16.89
CA ASN A 259 -14.05 2.10 16.68
C ASN A 259 -12.99 1.18 17.30
N PHE A 260 -11.76 1.64 17.53
CA PHE A 260 -10.65 0.85 18.04
C PHE A 260 -10.90 0.49 19.52
N SER A 261 -11.37 -0.73 19.75
CA SER A 261 -11.79 -1.20 21.07
C SER A 261 -10.62 -1.34 22.03
N LEU A 262 -10.89 -1.36 23.34
CA LEU A 262 -9.87 -1.61 24.36
C LEU A 262 -9.16 -2.97 24.14
N LYS A 263 -9.92 -4.02 23.75
CA LYS A 263 -9.37 -5.34 23.44
C LYS A 263 -8.37 -5.25 22.29
N GLN A 264 -8.76 -4.64 21.18
CA GLN A 264 -7.91 -4.45 20.01
C GLN A 264 -6.70 -3.57 20.33
N ALA A 265 -6.89 -2.45 21.02
CA ALA A 265 -5.82 -1.54 21.41
C ALA A 265 -4.76 -2.19 22.31
N LYS A 266 -5.17 -3.17 23.15
CA LYS A 266 -4.22 -3.97 23.94
C LYS A 266 -3.49 -5.00 23.08
N LEU A 267 -4.19 -5.67 22.17
CA LEU A 267 -3.65 -6.76 21.35
C LEU A 267 -2.68 -6.25 20.28
N PHE A 268 -3.03 -5.17 19.59
CA PHE A 268 -2.20 -4.62 18.52
C PHE A 268 -0.94 -3.94 19.07
N ASP A 269 0.20 -4.12 18.38
CA ASP A 269 1.50 -3.52 18.72
C ASP A 269 1.55 -2.01 18.47
N GLY A 270 0.65 -1.52 17.62
CA GLY A 270 0.59 -0.11 17.28
C GLY A 270 -0.37 0.22 16.15
N VAL A 271 -0.17 1.41 15.59
CA VAL A 271 -1.01 1.96 14.52
C VAL A 271 -0.15 2.45 13.36
N ARG A 272 -0.74 2.51 12.15
CA ARG A 272 -0.09 3.07 10.96
C ARG A 272 -0.80 4.33 10.50
N GLN A 273 -0.02 5.40 10.34
CA GLN A 273 -0.41 6.66 9.71
C GLN A 273 -0.06 6.63 8.22
N ASP A 274 -1.06 6.84 7.34
CA ASP A 274 -0.87 6.85 5.88
C ASP A 274 -1.45 8.12 5.22
N SER A 275 -2.03 9.02 6.02
CA SER A 275 -2.51 10.35 5.61
C SER A 275 -2.65 11.30 6.81
N GLY A 276 -2.86 12.59 6.54
CA GLY A 276 -2.98 13.63 7.56
C GLY A 276 -1.63 14.10 8.11
N ASP A 277 -1.68 15.00 9.11
CA ASP A 277 -0.50 15.55 9.78
C ASP A 277 0.10 14.54 10.77
N GLU A 278 1.40 14.30 10.68
CA GLU A 278 2.10 13.29 11.46
C GLU A 278 2.22 13.66 12.96
N TYR A 279 2.31 14.93 13.26
CA TYR A 279 2.44 15.44 14.64
C TYR A 279 1.08 15.37 15.36
N GLU A 280 0.01 15.83 14.70
CA GLU A 280 -1.35 15.71 15.20
C GLU A 280 -1.75 14.24 15.40
N PHE A 281 -1.41 13.36 14.45
CA PHE A 281 -1.64 11.93 14.57
C PHE A 281 -0.90 11.33 15.77
N THR A 282 0.33 11.75 16.02
CA THR A 282 1.12 11.29 17.18
C THR A 282 0.44 11.66 18.48
N ASP A 283 0.03 12.92 18.64
CA ASP A 283 -0.64 13.40 19.86
C ASP A 283 -2.01 12.73 20.06
N LYS A 284 -2.81 12.57 19.00
CA LYS A 284 -4.08 11.82 19.04
C LYS A 284 -3.86 10.37 19.49
N THR A 285 -2.85 9.71 18.97
CA THR A 285 -2.51 8.32 19.31
C THR A 285 -2.12 8.18 20.79
N ILE A 286 -1.26 9.05 21.28
CA ILE A 286 -0.84 9.07 22.70
C ILE A 286 -2.05 9.28 23.60
N ASN A 287 -2.86 10.32 23.32
CA ASN A 287 -4.06 10.63 24.09
C ASN A 287 -5.06 9.47 24.07
N PHE A 288 -5.23 8.79 22.94
CA PHE A 288 -6.08 7.61 22.85
C PHE A 288 -5.62 6.50 23.81
N TYR A 289 -4.32 6.14 23.80
CA TYR A 289 -3.80 5.11 24.69
C TYR A 289 -3.89 5.50 26.15
N ILE A 290 -3.59 6.75 26.52
CA ILE A 290 -3.76 7.27 27.89
C ILE A 290 -5.21 7.13 28.34
N ASN A 291 -6.18 7.56 27.51
CA ASN A 291 -7.61 7.49 27.84
C ASN A 291 -8.13 6.04 27.97
N LYS A 292 -7.45 5.08 27.34
CA LYS A 292 -7.73 3.63 27.46
C LYS A 292 -6.98 2.96 28.62
N GLY A 293 -6.14 3.68 29.36
CA GLY A 293 -5.30 3.13 30.43
C GLY A 293 -4.22 2.18 29.91
N ILE A 294 -3.70 2.43 28.71
CA ILE A 294 -2.64 1.63 28.07
C ILE A 294 -1.34 2.44 28.09
N ASP A 295 -0.25 1.82 28.48
CA ASP A 295 1.08 2.42 28.41
C ASP A 295 1.52 2.58 26.93
N TYR A 296 1.44 3.81 26.41
CA TYR A 296 1.78 4.15 25.03
C TYR A 296 3.28 4.00 24.71
N HIS A 297 4.16 3.99 25.71
CA HIS A 297 5.59 3.75 25.52
C HIS A 297 5.87 2.33 24.99
N THR A 298 4.92 1.41 25.16
CA THR A 298 5.00 0.04 24.63
C THR A 298 4.56 -0.04 23.17
N LYS A 299 3.83 0.97 22.67
CA LYS A 299 3.20 0.99 21.35
C LYS A 299 4.09 1.67 20.30
N THR A 300 3.83 1.34 19.03
CA THR A 300 4.60 1.87 17.90
C THR A 300 3.70 2.57 16.89
N ILE A 301 4.12 3.72 16.38
CA ILE A 301 3.52 4.34 15.20
C ILE A 301 4.38 4.02 13.99
N VAL A 302 3.77 3.47 12.94
CA VAL A 302 4.40 3.33 11.62
C VAL A 302 3.91 4.46 10.73
N PHE A 303 4.81 5.35 10.35
CA PHE A 303 4.52 6.44 9.40
C PHE A 303 4.81 6.00 7.97
N SER A 304 3.90 6.28 7.04
CA SER A 304 4.04 5.88 5.62
C SER A 304 3.49 6.89 4.62
N ASN A 305 3.12 8.11 5.07
CA ASN A 305 2.55 9.16 4.23
C ASN A 305 3.63 9.99 3.51
N ALA A 306 3.92 9.66 2.25
CA ALA A 306 4.78 10.47 1.36
C ALA A 306 6.09 10.95 2.01
N LEU A 307 6.82 10.03 2.66
CA LEU A 307 8.00 10.35 3.45
C LEU A 307 9.26 10.48 2.58
N ASP A 308 10.08 11.47 2.95
CA ASP A 308 11.50 11.52 2.67
C ASP A 308 12.32 11.41 3.98
N PHE A 309 13.62 11.23 3.88
CA PHE A 309 14.50 11.07 5.06
C PHE A 309 14.55 12.30 5.96
N PRO A 310 14.66 13.55 5.45
CA PRO A 310 14.62 14.76 6.30
C PRO A 310 13.30 14.91 7.08
N LYS A 311 12.16 14.65 6.44
CA LYS A 311 10.85 14.66 7.10
C LYS A 311 10.76 13.58 8.18
N ALA A 312 11.20 12.36 7.86
CA ALA A 312 11.20 11.24 8.79
C ALA A 312 12.05 11.51 10.04
N VAL A 313 13.20 12.19 9.90
CA VAL A 313 14.05 12.60 11.04
C VAL A 313 13.33 13.58 11.96
N LYS A 314 12.59 14.55 11.41
CA LYS A 314 11.81 15.51 12.23
C LYS A 314 10.72 14.80 13.02
N ILE A 315 10.00 13.86 12.39
CA ILE A 315 8.98 13.05 13.04
C ILE A 315 9.61 12.16 14.13
N LEU A 316 10.77 11.55 13.85
CA LEU A 316 11.51 10.76 14.84
C LEU A 316 11.85 11.57 16.08
N GLN A 317 12.35 12.81 15.92
CA GLN A 317 12.68 13.70 17.03
C GLN A 317 11.44 14.00 17.87
N TYR A 318 10.34 14.34 17.21
CA TYR A 318 9.05 14.59 17.90
C TYR A 318 8.55 13.38 18.68
N CYS A 319 8.58 12.18 18.09
CA CYS A 319 8.18 10.94 18.77
C CYS A 319 9.11 10.63 19.97
N LYS A 320 10.42 10.87 19.86
CA LYS A 320 11.37 10.70 20.97
C LYS A 320 11.06 11.65 22.13
N GLU A 321 10.73 12.91 21.86
CA GLU A 321 10.33 13.90 22.89
C GLU A 321 9.03 13.50 23.59
N ARG A 322 8.11 12.85 22.87
CA ARG A 322 6.83 12.36 23.41
C ARG A 322 6.95 10.97 24.07
N GLY A 323 8.05 10.25 23.88
CA GLY A 323 8.29 8.94 24.45
C GLY A 323 7.54 7.78 23.76
N ILE A 324 7.01 7.96 22.54
CA ILE A 324 6.37 6.88 21.76
C ILE A 324 7.33 6.32 20.73
N LYS A 325 7.28 4.99 20.52
CA LYS A 325 8.10 4.32 19.50
C LYS A 325 7.57 4.64 18.09
N CYS A 326 8.49 4.76 17.12
CA CYS A 326 8.11 4.94 15.73
C CYS A 326 9.05 4.24 14.75
N SER A 327 8.52 3.95 13.56
CA SER A 327 9.29 3.51 12.40
C SER A 327 8.67 4.07 11.10
N PHE A 328 9.40 3.97 9.99
CA PHE A 328 9.06 4.68 8.76
C PHE A 328 8.99 3.72 7.58
N GLY A 329 7.89 3.73 6.82
CA GLY A 329 7.77 3.07 5.52
C GLY A 329 8.10 4.05 4.40
N ILE A 330 9.23 3.90 3.74
CA ILE A 330 9.71 4.84 2.71
C ILE A 330 9.65 4.17 1.34
N GLY A 331 8.87 4.75 0.42
CA GLY A 331 8.64 4.21 -0.92
C GLY A 331 9.50 4.88 -2.00
N THR A 332 8.90 5.75 -2.81
CA THR A 332 9.52 6.36 -4.00
C THR A 332 10.77 7.17 -3.68
N ASN A 333 10.93 7.69 -2.47
CA ASN A 333 12.16 8.36 -2.06
C ASN A 333 13.37 7.40 -1.96
N LEU A 334 13.15 6.09 -1.98
CA LEU A 334 14.20 5.07 -2.12
C LEU A 334 14.28 4.55 -3.57
N THR A 335 13.17 4.10 -4.14
CA THR A 335 13.15 3.31 -5.38
C THR A 335 12.85 4.11 -6.64
N CYS A 336 12.58 5.43 -6.52
CA CYS A 336 12.35 6.35 -7.64
C CYS A 336 13.07 7.70 -7.46
N ASP A 337 14.10 7.75 -6.59
CA ASP A 337 14.98 8.92 -6.47
C ASP A 337 16.18 8.75 -7.41
N VAL A 338 15.91 8.84 -8.70
CA VAL A 338 16.80 8.49 -9.81
C VAL A 338 17.08 9.73 -10.65
N TYR A 339 18.30 9.84 -11.13
CA TYR A 339 18.78 11.02 -11.85
C TYR A 339 19.26 10.67 -13.25
N ALA A 340 18.96 11.56 -14.21
CA ALA A 340 19.47 11.52 -15.57
C ALA A 340 20.97 11.93 -15.62
N PRO A 341 21.68 11.67 -16.73
CA PRO A 341 23.09 12.07 -16.91
C PRO A 341 23.35 13.56 -16.73
N ASP A 342 22.38 14.42 -17.00
CA ASP A 342 22.47 15.88 -16.83
C ASP A 342 22.20 16.34 -15.38
N GLY A 343 21.92 15.39 -14.47
CA GLY A 343 21.61 15.66 -13.06
C GLY A 343 20.15 15.96 -12.79
N THR A 344 19.28 15.96 -13.81
CA THR A 344 17.83 16.14 -13.62
C THR A 344 17.23 14.92 -12.94
N LYS A 345 16.40 15.12 -11.92
CA LYS A 345 15.68 14.05 -11.23
C LYS A 345 14.47 13.61 -12.06
N TYR A 346 14.28 12.31 -12.16
CA TYR A 346 13.04 11.74 -12.73
C TYR A 346 11.90 11.78 -11.74
N ASP A 347 10.71 12.13 -12.24
CA ASP A 347 9.49 12.12 -11.44
C ASP A 347 8.92 10.71 -11.28
N ALA A 348 8.40 10.42 -10.08
CA ALA A 348 7.66 9.20 -9.84
C ALA A 348 6.25 9.28 -10.41
N GLU A 349 5.75 8.17 -10.96
CA GLU A 349 4.35 8.07 -11.40
C GLU A 349 3.39 8.31 -10.21
N ASN A 350 2.39 9.16 -10.40
CA ASN A 350 1.35 9.42 -9.38
C ASN A 350 0.11 8.55 -9.64
N ILE A 351 0.30 7.26 -9.52
CA ILE A 351 -0.68 6.24 -9.87
C ILE A 351 -1.11 5.44 -8.64
N VAL A 352 -2.35 4.96 -8.66
CA VAL A 352 -2.91 4.08 -7.64
C VAL A 352 -3.83 3.04 -8.29
N MET A 353 -4.00 1.91 -7.64
CA MET A 353 -4.99 0.90 -7.97
C MET A 353 -5.70 0.49 -6.69
N LYS A 354 -7.04 0.56 -6.67
CA LYS A 354 -7.83 0.32 -5.47
C LYS A 354 -9.05 -0.52 -5.80
N MET A 355 -9.54 -1.25 -4.82
CA MET A 355 -10.83 -1.92 -4.93
C MET A 355 -11.91 -0.85 -5.15
N SER A 356 -12.72 -0.99 -6.21
CA SER A 356 -13.80 -0.07 -6.55
C SER A 356 -15.19 -0.64 -6.20
N ARG A 357 -15.31 -1.96 -6.19
CA ARG A 357 -16.54 -2.67 -5.79
C ARG A 357 -16.22 -4.11 -5.35
N CYS A 358 -17.10 -4.67 -4.54
CA CYS A 358 -17.00 -6.07 -4.11
C CYS A 358 -18.39 -6.68 -3.87
N ARG A 359 -18.43 -8.01 -3.75
CA ARG A 359 -19.60 -8.78 -3.33
C ARG A 359 -19.16 -10.06 -2.61
N MET A 360 -19.98 -10.59 -1.70
CA MET A 360 -19.64 -11.79 -0.93
C MET A 360 -19.63 -13.08 -1.77
N ASN A 361 -20.44 -13.13 -2.82
CA ASN A 361 -20.49 -14.25 -3.77
C ASN A 361 -21.19 -13.82 -5.07
N SER A 362 -21.15 -14.68 -6.08
CA SER A 362 -21.72 -14.41 -7.41
C SER A 362 -23.25 -14.17 -7.43
N ASN A 363 -23.98 -14.56 -6.38
CA ASN A 363 -25.43 -14.40 -6.30
C ASN A 363 -25.85 -13.06 -5.68
N GLN A 364 -24.91 -12.28 -5.18
CA GLN A 364 -25.18 -10.97 -4.58
C GLN A 364 -24.90 -9.84 -5.56
N SER A 365 -25.56 -8.70 -5.33
CA SER A 365 -25.26 -7.45 -6.02
C SER A 365 -23.87 -6.94 -5.68
N TRP A 366 -23.29 -6.16 -6.58
CA TRP A 366 -22.04 -5.44 -6.34
C TRP A 366 -22.29 -4.25 -5.42
N TYR A 367 -21.45 -4.10 -4.41
CA TYR A 367 -21.39 -2.93 -3.54
C TYR A 367 -20.16 -2.11 -3.87
N LEU A 368 -20.32 -0.80 -3.96
CA LEU A 368 -19.21 0.14 -4.15
C LEU A 368 -18.35 0.20 -2.89
N THR A 369 -17.07 0.46 -3.06
CA THR A 369 -16.11 0.59 -1.96
C THR A 369 -15.54 1.99 -1.91
N ILE A 370 -15.36 2.53 -0.71
CA ILE A 370 -14.90 3.89 -0.46
C ILE A 370 -13.67 3.91 0.43
N LYS A 371 -12.73 4.79 0.09
CA LYS A 371 -11.69 5.28 1.00
C LYS A 371 -11.88 6.78 1.22
N ILE A 372 -12.01 7.24 2.46
CA ILE A 372 -12.15 8.66 2.80
C ILE A 372 -10.77 9.32 2.92
N SER A 373 -9.88 8.83 3.81
CA SER A 373 -8.56 9.40 4.09
C SER A 373 -8.62 10.69 4.94
N ASP A 374 -7.54 11.01 5.65
CA ASP A 374 -7.40 12.29 6.37
C ASP A 374 -6.85 13.41 5.49
N ASP A 375 -6.24 13.07 4.34
CA ASP A 375 -5.76 14.06 3.39
C ASP A 375 -6.87 14.52 2.47
N PHE A 376 -6.99 15.82 2.36
CA PHE A 376 -7.89 16.48 1.43
C PHE A 376 -7.64 16.04 -0.03
N GLY A 377 -8.70 15.67 -0.76
CA GLY A 377 -8.59 15.24 -2.16
C GLY A 377 -7.97 13.85 -2.40
N LYS A 378 -7.62 13.10 -1.37
CA LYS A 378 -7.14 11.70 -1.49
C LYS A 378 -8.25 10.65 -1.40
N HIS A 379 -9.51 11.05 -1.33
CA HIS A 379 -10.63 10.11 -1.33
C HIS A 379 -10.68 9.28 -2.61
N MET A 380 -11.25 8.08 -2.52
CA MET A 380 -11.40 7.14 -3.63
C MET A 380 -12.79 6.51 -3.56
N GLY A 381 -13.42 6.37 -4.73
CA GLY A 381 -14.72 5.73 -4.90
C GLY A 381 -15.72 6.62 -5.62
N ASP A 382 -16.96 6.16 -5.69
CA ASP A 382 -18.09 6.90 -6.26
C ASP A 382 -18.50 8.06 -5.35
N ASN A 383 -18.83 9.22 -5.92
CA ASN A 383 -19.13 10.43 -5.14
C ASN A 383 -20.43 10.31 -4.32
N GLN A 384 -21.45 9.62 -4.83
CA GLN A 384 -22.71 9.43 -4.07
C GLN A 384 -22.47 8.51 -2.88
N GLU A 385 -21.75 7.40 -3.11
CA GLU A 385 -21.39 6.48 -2.04
C GLU A 385 -20.43 7.12 -1.02
N PHE A 386 -19.52 7.98 -1.48
CA PHE A 386 -18.67 8.79 -0.60
C PHE A 386 -19.50 9.69 0.34
N ASN A 387 -20.49 10.43 -0.22
CA ASN A 387 -21.37 11.29 0.56
C ASN A 387 -22.20 10.47 1.56
N HIS A 388 -22.69 9.30 1.16
CA HIS A 388 -23.39 8.36 2.03
C HIS A 388 -22.50 7.91 3.20
N ALA A 389 -21.25 7.51 2.92
CA ALA A 389 -20.29 7.10 3.94
C ALA A 389 -19.99 8.24 4.92
N CYS A 390 -19.77 9.47 4.42
CA CYS A 390 -19.55 10.66 5.27
C CYS A 390 -20.76 10.94 6.17
N TYR A 391 -21.98 10.86 5.62
CA TYR A 391 -23.20 11.03 6.39
C TYR A 391 -23.34 9.99 7.52
N GLU A 392 -23.17 8.70 7.21
CA GLU A 392 -23.21 7.63 8.21
C GLU A 392 -22.18 7.81 9.34
N LEU A 393 -21.00 8.30 9.00
CA LEU A 393 -19.86 8.46 9.93
C LEU A 393 -19.86 9.81 10.62
N ASN A 394 -20.81 10.72 10.34
CA ASN A 394 -20.85 12.11 10.80
C ASN A 394 -19.55 12.88 10.47
N ILE A 395 -19.01 12.67 9.27
CA ILE A 395 -17.85 13.39 8.75
C ILE A 395 -18.35 14.59 7.93
N PRO A 396 -17.91 15.83 8.23
CA PRO A 396 -18.28 17.00 7.44
C PRO A 396 -17.81 16.86 5.99
N ILE A 397 -18.74 16.93 5.05
CA ILE A 397 -18.46 16.77 3.60
C ILE A 397 -17.56 17.90 3.08
N SER A 398 -17.70 19.11 3.62
CA SER A 398 -16.88 20.27 3.25
C SER A 398 -15.38 20.10 3.49
N LEU A 399 -14.97 19.15 4.35
CA LEU A 399 -13.56 18.86 4.61
C LEU A 399 -12.92 17.95 3.56
N ASN A 400 -13.72 17.33 2.67
CA ASN A 400 -13.24 16.25 1.80
C ASN A 400 -13.49 16.49 0.29
N HIS A 401 -14.17 17.57 -0.08
CA HIS A 401 -14.48 17.92 -1.47
C HIS A 401 -13.99 19.32 -1.81
N GLY A 402 -12.81 19.46 -2.32
CA GLY A 402 -12.30 20.71 -2.84
C GLY A 402 -10.79 20.87 -2.69
N ASP A 403 -10.27 21.85 -3.38
CA ASP A 403 -8.92 22.38 -3.28
C ASP A 403 -8.70 22.91 -1.84
N PRO A 404 -7.48 22.83 -1.26
CA PRO A 404 -7.11 23.51 -0.01
C PRO A 404 -7.45 25.00 0.06
N LYS A 405 -7.80 25.61 -1.08
CA LYS A 405 -8.28 27.00 -1.22
C LYS A 405 -9.80 27.16 -1.15
N GLY A 406 -10.56 26.08 -0.89
CA GLY A 406 -12.02 26.14 -0.74
C GLY A 406 -12.79 26.22 -2.08
N GLU A 407 -12.17 25.97 -3.21
CA GLU A 407 -12.87 25.85 -4.49
C GLU A 407 -13.52 24.46 -4.64
N PRO A 408 -14.76 24.33 -5.16
CA PRO A 408 -15.39 23.05 -5.41
C PRO A 408 -14.54 22.23 -6.37
N GLY A 409 -14.33 20.95 -6.09
CA GLY A 409 -13.65 20.04 -7.03
C GLY A 409 -14.37 20.03 -8.39
N GLU A 410 -13.64 19.80 -9.48
CA GLU A 410 -14.09 19.87 -10.87
C GLU A 410 -15.32 18.99 -11.20
N ASP A 411 -15.85 18.21 -10.28
CA ASP A 411 -16.97 17.29 -10.49
C ASP A 411 -18.37 17.93 -10.38
N GLY A 412 -18.46 19.26 -10.26
CA GLY A 412 -19.66 20.04 -10.56
C GLY A 412 -20.96 19.71 -9.83
N LEU A 413 -20.94 18.89 -8.79
CA LEU A 413 -22.13 18.57 -8.00
C LEU A 413 -22.39 19.68 -6.97
N LYS A 414 -23.30 20.58 -7.32
CA LYS A 414 -23.96 21.48 -6.37
C LYS A 414 -24.75 20.63 -5.40
N TYR A 415 -24.39 20.72 -4.12
CA TYR A 415 -25.15 20.10 -3.04
C TYR A 415 -26.55 20.67 -3.01
N ILE A 416 -27.55 19.82 -3.12
CA ILE A 416 -28.93 20.16 -2.82
C ILE A 416 -29.07 20.12 -1.30
N ASN A 417 -29.52 21.25 -0.72
CA ASN A 417 -29.87 21.41 0.68
C ASN A 417 -30.94 20.41 1.11
#